data_609e35e61994d1d3571d4bbf9f7877d5
#
_entry.id   609e35e61994d1d3571d4bbf9f7877d5
#
_cell.length_a   1.000
_cell.length_b   1.000
_cell.length_c   1.000
_cell.angle_alpha   90.00
_cell.angle_beta   90.00
_cell.angle_gamma   90.00
#
_symmetry.space_group_name_H-M   'P 1'
#
loop_
_entity.id
_entity.type
_entity.pdbx_description
1 polymer ?
#
loop_
_entity_poly.entity_id
_entity_poly.type
_entity_poly.pdbx_seq_one_letter_code
_entity_poly.pdbx_strand_id
1 'polypeptide(L)'
;GFISQTFTFQMLNRDYEKDIVLAERTYSLPEVNITKGNEDPAYAVMRKVIARAPYYRTQIKSYTAGTYLKGTGKGTAIPAVLKLSKEVRKDAKEWLGKLFVLEQQQIVNFTAPNVWNNKVLANKNSFPEEIGVDMGITTINLYTPELFGKVSPLNKNAFSYYRFKLDACFVEEGQMINKIRVIPKKDDSRLLEGDLFIVED
;
A
#
# COMPACT_ATOMS: atom_id res chain seq x y z
N GLY A 1 10.22 11.03 5.41
CA GLY A 1 11.01 10.38 4.35
C GLY A 1 12.31 11.11 4.08
N PHE A 2 13.03 10.69 3.07
CA PHE A 2 14.30 11.28 2.66
C PHE A 2 14.18 11.90 1.26
N ILE A 3 15.04 12.87 0.98
CA ILE A 3 15.15 13.46 -0.35
C ILE A 3 15.79 12.43 -1.28
N SER A 4 15.17 12.19 -2.46
CA SER A 4 15.72 11.29 -3.45
C SER A 4 17.07 11.83 -3.96
N GLN A 5 18.08 10.97 -4.02
CA GLN A 5 19.39 11.27 -4.55
C GLN A 5 19.76 10.23 -5.61
N THR A 6 20.34 10.69 -6.71
CA THR A 6 20.83 9.81 -7.77
C THR A 6 22.35 9.87 -7.78
N PHE A 7 22.97 8.71 -7.72
CA PHE A 7 24.43 8.57 -7.83
C PHE A 7 24.77 7.79 -9.07
N THR A 8 25.65 8.36 -9.89
CA THR A 8 26.22 7.68 -11.04
C THR A 8 27.67 7.29 -10.71
N PHE A 9 28.02 6.05 -10.93
CA PHE A 9 29.38 5.58 -10.76
C PHE A 9 29.81 4.68 -11.94
N GLN A 10 31.08 4.70 -12.25
CA GLN A 10 31.63 3.85 -13.28
C GLN A 10 32.15 2.57 -12.64
N MET A 11 31.73 1.42 -13.19
CA MET A 11 32.22 0.13 -12.73
C MET A 11 33.71 0.01 -13.08
N LEU A 12 34.51 -0.11 -12.04
CA LEU A 12 35.96 -0.34 -12.16
C LEU A 12 36.25 -1.79 -11.73
N ASN A 13 37.37 -2.33 -12.18
CA ASN A 13 37.82 -3.70 -11.85
C ASN A 13 38.39 -3.78 -10.41
N ARG A 14 37.69 -3.15 -9.44
CA ARG A 14 38.03 -3.12 -8.02
C ARG A 14 36.76 -2.90 -7.20
N ASP A 15 36.78 -3.29 -5.93
CA ASP A 15 35.71 -3.01 -5.01
C ASP A 15 35.49 -1.51 -4.86
N TYR A 16 34.21 -1.10 -4.84
CA TYR A 16 33.78 0.28 -4.65
C TYR A 16 32.87 0.37 -3.45
N GLU A 17 33.32 1.09 -2.44
CA GLU A 17 32.56 1.36 -1.22
C GLU A 17 32.26 2.86 -1.14
N LYS A 18 31.03 3.21 -0.85
CA LYS A 18 30.59 4.59 -0.70
C LYS A 18 29.47 4.69 0.34
N ASP A 19 29.72 5.45 1.36
CA ASP A 19 28.69 5.82 2.33
C ASP A 19 27.73 6.85 1.70
N ILE A 20 26.43 6.59 1.83
CA ILE A 20 25.38 7.47 1.33
C ILE A 20 24.63 8.06 2.52
N VAL A 21 24.75 9.36 2.71
CA VAL A 21 23.99 10.11 3.70
C VAL A 21 22.76 10.70 3.04
N LEU A 22 21.57 10.29 3.50
CA LEU A 22 20.31 10.79 3.00
C LEU A 22 19.85 11.99 3.84
N ALA A 23 19.48 13.08 3.18
CA ALA A 23 18.87 14.23 3.83
C ALA A 23 17.39 13.96 4.11
N GLU A 24 16.94 14.29 5.32
CA GLU A 24 15.53 14.18 5.67
C GLU A 24 14.69 15.16 4.85
N ARG A 25 13.53 14.69 4.38
CA ARG A 25 12.55 15.53 3.72
C ARG A 25 11.65 16.16 4.78
N THR A 26 11.78 17.46 4.97
CA THR A 26 10.84 18.26 5.76
C THR A 26 9.62 18.62 4.91
N TYR A 27 8.43 18.29 5.40
CA TYR A 27 7.19 18.75 4.81
C TYR A 27 6.77 20.06 5.49
N SER A 28 6.65 21.14 4.74
CA SER A 28 6.01 22.34 5.28
C SER A 28 4.49 22.14 5.22
N LEU A 29 3.83 22.25 6.37
CA LEU A 29 2.38 22.44 6.41
C LEU A 29 2.13 23.84 5.90
N PRO A 30 1.39 24.06 4.79
CA PRO A 30 0.85 25.37 4.54
C PRO A 30 -0.02 25.73 5.74
N GLU A 31 0.07 26.98 6.17
CA GLU A 31 -0.83 27.50 7.21
C GLU A 31 -2.26 27.26 6.72
N VAL A 32 -2.92 26.28 7.35
CA VAL A 32 -4.29 25.93 7.00
C VAL A 32 -5.15 27.05 7.56
N ASN A 33 -5.40 28.08 6.75
CA ASN A 33 -6.42 29.07 7.05
C ASN A 33 -7.76 28.32 7.11
N ILE A 34 -8.20 28.03 8.32
CA ILE A 34 -9.52 27.46 8.59
C ILE A 34 -10.52 28.57 8.24
N THR A 35 -10.83 28.68 6.94
CA THR A 35 -11.90 29.53 6.47
C THR A 35 -13.22 28.99 7.01
N LYS A 36 -14.00 29.86 7.63
CA LYS A 36 -15.38 29.73 8.12
C LYS A 36 -16.13 28.44 7.73
N GLY A 37 -15.82 27.34 8.38
CA GLY A 37 -16.48 26.06 8.25
C GLY A 37 -15.62 25.05 8.99
N ASN A 38 -16.18 24.41 9.99
CA ASN A 38 -15.51 23.52 10.95
C ASN A 38 -15.01 22.20 10.32
N GLU A 39 -14.81 22.15 9.00
CA GLU A 39 -14.47 20.93 8.28
C GLU A 39 -13.00 20.96 7.80
N ASP A 40 -12.28 19.87 8.07
CA ASP A 40 -10.89 19.71 7.63
C ASP A 40 -10.78 19.75 6.10
N PRO A 41 -9.80 20.49 5.52
CA PRO A 41 -9.59 20.57 4.06
C PRO A 41 -9.47 19.22 3.36
N ALA A 42 -9.01 18.18 4.04
CA ALA A 42 -8.97 16.81 3.53
C ALA A 42 -10.32 16.34 2.97
N TYR A 43 -11.44 16.79 3.54
CA TYR A 43 -12.77 16.38 3.07
C TYR A 43 -13.08 16.90 1.68
N ALA A 44 -12.66 18.13 1.34
CA ALA A 44 -12.83 18.68 -0.01
C ALA A 44 -12.03 17.88 -1.04
N VAL A 45 -10.78 17.54 -0.72
CA VAL A 45 -9.91 16.70 -1.57
C VAL A 45 -10.53 15.32 -1.74
N MET A 46 -10.92 14.66 -0.64
CA MET A 46 -11.49 13.32 -0.66
C MET A 46 -12.79 13.23 -1.45
N ARG A 47 -13.66 14.26 -1.38
CA ARG A 47 -14.88 14.31 -2.23
C ARG A 47 -14.54 14.29 -3.71
N LYS A 48 -13.53 15.06 -4.13
CA LYS A 48 -13.07 15.08 -5.54
C LYS A 48 -12.54 13.70 -5.96
N VAL A 49 -11.68 13.09 -5.14
CA VAL A 49 -11.07 11.78 -5.43
C VAL A 49 -12.14 10.69 -5.51
N ILE A 50 -13.05 10.63 -4.53
CA ILE A 50 -14.13 9.63 -4.50
C ILE A 50 -15.07 9.82 -5.71
N ALA A 51 -15.38 11.05 -6.08
CA ALA A 51 -16.21 11.33 -7.27
C ALA A 51 -15.53 10.89 -8.58
N ARG A 52 -14.19 10.97 -8.66
CA ARG A 52 -13.42 10.52 -9.84
C ARG A 52 -13.10 9.02 -9.84
N ALA A 53 -13.30 8.31 -8.74
CA ALA A 53 -12.96 6.88 -8.62
C ALA A 53 -13.57 5.99 -9.73
N PRO A 54 -14.84 6.17 -10.16
CA PRO A 54 -15.41 5.40 -11.28
C PRO A 54 -14.64 5.61 -12.59
N TYR A 55 -14.22 6.84 -12.88
CA TYR A 55 -13.45 7.17 -14.08
C TYR A 55 -12.08 6.45 -14.06
N TYR A 56 -11.31 6.62 -13.02
CA TYR A 56 -9.98 5.99 -12.92
C TYR A 56 -10.04 4.47 -12.91
N ARG A 57 -11.09 3.89 -12.34
CA ARG A 57 -11.29 2.44 -12.33
C ARG A 57 -11.51 1.86 -13.74
N THR A 58 -12.07 2.63 -14.67
CA THR A 58 -12.40 2.19 -16.03
C THR A 58 -11.53 2.83 -17.12
N GLN A 59 -10.62 3.71 -16.75
CA GLN A 59 -9.75 4.43 -17.68
C GLN A 59 -8.88 3.50 -18.52
N ILE A 60 -8.31 2.48 -17.88
CA ILE A 60 -7.50 1.47 -18.55
C ILE A 60 -8.40 0.33 -18.97
N LYS A 61 -8.49 0.09 -20.29
CA LYS A 61 -9.32 -0.99 -20.85
C LYS A 61 -8.66 -2.35 -20.70
N SER A 62 -7.37 -2.43 -20.98
CA SER A 62 -6.59 -3.67 -20.83
C SER A 62 -5.11 -3.37 -20.78
N TYR A 63 -4.35 -4.25 -20.13
CA TYR A 63 -2.90 -4.28 -20.19
C TYR A 63 -2.34 -5.66 -19.91
N THR A 64 -1.11 -5.88 -20.33
CA THR A 64 -0.28 -7.03 -19.94
C THR A 64 0.98 -6.50 -19.28
N ALA A 65 1.31 -7.01 -18.11
CA ALA A 65 2.50 -6.61 -17.36
C ALA A 65 3.25 -7.82 -16.83
N GLY A 66 4.58 -7.80 -16.97
CA GLY A 66 5.45 -8.70 -16.21
C GLY A 66 5.65 -8.13 -14.80
N THR A 67 5.39 -8.93 -13.78
CA THR A 67 5.56 -8.52 -12.39
C THR A 67 6.52 -9.45 -11.67
N TYR A 68 7.37 -8.86 -10.83
CA TYR A 68 8.21 -9.58 -9.88
C TYR A 68 7.86 -9.09 -8.48
N LEU A 69 7.51 -10.03 -7.62
CA LEU A 69 7.18 -9.77 -6.24
C LEU A 69 8.17 -10.49 -5.33
N LYS A 70 8.70 -9.76 -4.36
CA LYS A 70 9.51 -10.29 -3.28
C LYS A 70 8.95 -9.84 -1.95
N GLY A 71 8.67 -10.80 -1.09
CA GLY A 71 8.21 -10.57 0.27
C GLY A 71 9.06 -11.34 1.27
N THR A 72 9.30 -10.73 2.43
CA THR A 72 9.92 -11.41 3.57
C THR A 72 9.07 -11.23 4.81
N GLY A 73 8.98 -12.26 5.62
CA GLY A 73 8.28 -12.21 6.89
C GLY A 73 9.04 -12.96 7.97
N LYS A 74 8.97 -12.47 9.20
CA LYS A 74 9.56 -13.14 10.36
C LYS A 74 8.46 -13.48 11.35
N GLY A 75 8.40 -14.74 11.77
CA GLY A 75 7.49 -15.18 12.82
C GLY A 75 7.88 -14.54 14.16
N THR A 76 7.09 -13.57 14.65
CA THR A 76 7.35 -12.89 15.93
C THR A 76 6.43 -13.39 17.04
N ALA A 77 5.24 -13.91 16.68
CA ALA A 77 4.28 -14.47 17.64
C ALA A 77 3.38 -15.50 16.96
N ILE A 78 2.85 -16.43 17.74
CA ILE A 78 1.84 -17.40 17.27
C ILE A 78 0.45 -16.72 17.40
N PRO A 79 -0.29 -16.54 16.29
CA PRO A 79 -1.65 -16.03 16.34
C PRO A 79 -2.55 -16.83 17.30
N ALA A 80 -3.43 -16.14 18.01
CA ALA A 80 -4.28 -16.78 19.04
C ALA A 80 -5.14 -17.92 18.46
N VAL A 81 -5.62 -17.79 17.22
CA VAL A 81 -6.42 -18.80 16.53
C VAL A 81 -5.65 -20.12 16.33
N LEU A 82 -4.35 -20.06 16.08
CA LEU A 82 -3.49 -21.23 15.89
C LEU A 82 -3.12 -21.92 17.22
N LYS A 83 -3.40 -21.28 18.36
CA LYS A 83 -3.17 -21.89 19.69
C LYS A 83 -4.24 -22.90 20.08
N LEU A 84 -5.36 -22.94 19.37
CA LEU A 84 -6.50 -23.80 19.69
C LEU A 84 -6.25 -25.28 19.33
N SER A 85 -5.43 -25.57 18.33
CA SER A 85 -5.03 -26.94 17.95
C SER A 85 -3.65 -27.28 18.49
N LYS A 86 -3.51 -28.47 19.11
CA LYS A 86 -2.20 -28.93 19.65
C LYS A 86 -1.17 -29.20 18.55
N GLU A 87 -1.63 -29.73 17.40
CA GLU A 87 -0.78 -30.08 16.26
C GLU A 87 -0.25 -28.79 15.61
N VAL A 88 -1.15 -27.90 15.21
CA VAL A 88 -0.79 -26.60 14.60
C VAL A 88 0.08 -25.75 15.55
N ARG A 89 -0.15 -25.85 16.88
CA ARG A 89 0.66 -25.13 17.85
C ARG A 89 2.10 -25.62 17.94
N LYS A 90 2.35 -26.94 17.68
CA LYS A 90 3.71 -27.48 17.66
C LYS A 90 4.47 -26.93 16.46
N ASP A 91 3.88 -27.00 15.28
CA ASP A 91 4.48 -26.50 14.03
C ASP A 91 4.67 -24.98 14.08
N ALA A 92 3.68 -24.24 14.61
CA ALA A 92 3.75 -22.79 14.78
C ALA A 92 4.89 -22.33 15.72
N LYS A 93 5.30 -23.14 16.69
CA LYS A 93 6.50 -22.84 17.50
C LYS A 93 7.78 -22.88 16.69
N GLU A 94 7.85 -23.74 15.68
CA GLU A 94 9.01 -23.83 14.79
C GLU A 94 9.12 -22.63 13.85
N TRP A 95 8.05 -21.84 13.67
CA TRP A 95 8.04 -20.62 12.85
C TRP A 95 8.61 -19.41 13.59
N LEU A 96 8.66 -19.46 14.92
CA LEU A 96 9.17 -18.36 15.74
C LEU A 96 10.66 -18.11 15.45
N GLY A 97 10.97 -16.87 15.10
CA GLY A 97 12.32 -16.43 14.79
C GLY A 97 12.79 -16.78 13.37
N LYS A 98 12.08 -17.66 12.64
CA LYS A 98 12.43 -17.99 11.24
C LYS A 98 12.09 -16.84 10.30
N LEU A 99 12.97 -16.65 9.32
CA LEU A 99 12.75 -15.75 8.19
C LEU A 99 12.13 -16.55 7.04
N PHE A 100 10.98 -16.11 6.59
CA PHE A 100 10.29 -16.64 5.42
C PHE A 100 10.50 -15.70 4.23
N VAL A 101 10.65 -16.29 3.06
CA VAL A 101 10.86 -15.56 1.81
C VAL A 101 9.86 -16.05 0.79
N LEU A 102 9.28 -15.11 0.07
CA LEU A 102 8.43 -15.34 -1.08
C LEU A 102 9.01 -14.55 -2.25
N GLU A 103 9.24 -15.24 -3.35
CA GLU A 103 9.62 -14.61 -4.62
C GLU A 103 8.73 -15.19 -5.71
N GLN A 104 8.07 -14.32 -6.46
CA GLN A 104 7.21 -14.76 -7.56
C GLN A 104 7.39 -13.84 -8.77
N GLN A 105 7.53 -14.47 -9.93
CA GLN A 105 7.48 -13.83 -11.23
C GLN A 105 6.24 -14.28 -11.96
N GLN A 106 5.47 -13.34 -12.50
CA GLN A 106 4.24 -13.65 -13.21
C GLN A 106 3.94 -12.64 -14.32
N ILE A 107 3.13 -13.06 -15.27
CA ILE A 107 2.49 -12.19 -16.25
C ILE A 107 1.06 -11.94 -15.77
N VAL A 108 0.72 -10.67 -15.62
CA VAL A 108 -0.62 -10.21 -15.25
C VAL A 108 -1.31 -9.65 -16.48
N ASN A 109 -2.45 -10.20 -16.83
CA ASN A 109 -3.32 -9.66 -17.87
C ASN A 109 -4.58 -9.09 -17.22
N PHE A 110 -4.83 -7.83 -17.48
CA PHE A 110 -6.02 -7.13 -17.03
C PHE A 110 -6.92 -6.78 -18.19
N THR A 111 -8.22 -6.95 -18.00
CA THR A 111 -9.27 -6.44 -18.91
C THR A 111 -10.39 -5.83 -18.07
N ALA A 112 -10.74 -4.58 -18.37
CA ALA A 112 -11.82 -3.89 -17.68
C ALA A 112 -13.16 -4.65 -17.80
N PRO A 113 -14.04 -4.56 -16.80
CA PRO A 113 -13.93 -3.70 -15.61
C PRO A 113 -13.15 -4.30 -14.46
N ASN A 114 -12.92 -5.63 -14.41
CA ASN A 114 -12.22 -6.29 -13.30
C ASN A 114 -11.88 -7.76 -13.63
N VAL A 115 -11.48 -8.04 -14.87
CA VAL A 115 -11.07 -9.39 -15.27
C VAL A 115 -9.55 -9.50 -15.20
N TRP A 116 -9.07 -10.43 -14.39
CA TRP A 116 -7.66 -10.70 -14.17
C TRP A 116 -7.32 -12.13 -14.57
N ASN A 117 -6.24 -12.28 -15.33
CA ASN A 117 -5.69 -13.57 -15.70
C ASN A 117 -4.17 -13.53 -15.44
N ASN A 118 -3.73 -14.25 -14.43
CA ASN A 118 -2.34 -14.25 -13.99
C ASN A 118 -1.69 -15.59 -14.36
N LYS A 119 -0.55 -15.51 -15.03
CA LYS A 119 0.28 -16.68 -15.35
C LYS A 119 1.56 -16.61 -14.51
N VAL A 120 1.68 -17.48 -13.53
CA VAL A 120 2.91 -17.63 -12.73
C VAL A 120 3.98 -18.28 -13.59
N LEU A 121 5.15 -17.63 -13.70
CA LEU A 121 6.31 -18.11 -14.44
C LEU A 121 7.30 -18.83 -13.52
N ALA A 122 7.53 -18.26 -12.34
CA ALA A 122 8.38 -18.82 -11.30
C ALA A 122 7.85 -18.45 -9.92
N ASN A 123 7.94 -19.39 -8.99
CA ASN A 123 7.52 -19.18 -7.60
C ASN A 123 8.48 -19.88 -6.65
N LYS A 124 8.99 -19.13 -5.67
CA LYS A 124 9.74 -19.63 -4.54
C LYS A 124 9.05 -19.15 -3.27
N ASN A 125 8.50 -20.07 -2.50
CA ASN A 125 7.77 -19.76 -1.27
C ASN A 125 8.25 -20.66 -0.14
N SER A 126 8.69 -20.04 0.96
CA SER A 126 9.06 -20.75 2.19
C SER A 126 8.07 -20.51 3.33
N PHE A 127 6.99 -19.74 3.09
CA PHE A 127 5.93 -19.60 4.08
C PHE A 127 5.18 -20.91 4.24
N PRO A 128 4.76 -21.26 5.46
CA PRO A 128 3.88 -22.39 5.70
C PRO A 128 2.56 -22.23 4.92
N GLU A 129 2.02 -23.33 4.40
CA GLU A 129 0.77 -23.33 3.62
C GLU A 129 -0.40 -22.77 4.42
N GLU A 130 -0.42 -22.99 5.75
CA GLU A 130 -1.45 -22.54 6.66
C GLU A 130 -1.51 -21.00 6.81
N ILE A 131 -0.43 -20.30 6.48
CA ILE A 131 -0.39 -18.84 6.54
C ILE A 131 -1.08 -18.21 5.32
N GLY A 132 -1.16 -18.92 4.22
CA GLY A 132 -1.86 -18.50 3.01
C GLY A 132 -1.42 -17.10 2.56
N VAL A 133 -0.26 -16.96 1.92
CA VAL A 133 0.18 -15.66 1.40
C VAL A 133 -0.62 -15.34 0.14
N ASP A 134 -1.63 -14.48 0.28
CA ASP A 134 -2.37 -13.98 -0.87
C ASP A 134 -1.50 -12.99 -1.66
N MET A 135 -1.23 -13.34 -2.91
CA MET A 135 -0.46 -12.54 -3.86
C MET A 135 -1.31 -11.51 -4.61
N GLY A 136 -2.53 -11.27 -4.16
CA GLY A 136 -3.47 -10.33 -4.75
C GLY A 136 -2.97 -8.90 -4.87
N ILE A 137 -1.81 -8.58 -4.25
CA ILE A 137 -1.20 -7.25 -4.34
C ILE A 137 -0.91 -6.81 -5.79
N THR A 138 -0.70 -7.74 -6.71
CA THR A 138 -0.46 -7.43 -8.13
C THR A 138 -1.73 -7.10 -8.91
N THR A 139 -2.90 -7.31 -8.31
CA THR A 139 -4.22 -7.07 -8.91
C THR A 139 -5.01 -5.99 -8.17
N ILE A 140 -4.33 -5.19 -7.33
CA ILE A 140 -4.98 -4.13 -6.56
C ILE A 140 -5.30 -2.94 -7.45
N ASN A 141 -6.54 -2.50 -7.37
CA ASN A 141 -6.96 -1.20 -7.86
C ASN A 141 -7.46 -0.36 -6.68
N LEU A 142 -6.76 0.72 -6.37
CA LEU A 142 -7.05 1.58 -5.21
C LEU A 142 -8.45 2.22 -5.27
N TYR A 143 -9.02 2.34 -6.47
CA TYR A 143 -10.35 2.93 -6.68
C TYR A 143 -11.49 1.93 -6.54
N THR A 144 -11.22 0.69 -6.14
CA THR A 144 -12.27 -0.30 -5.84
C THR A 144 -12.94 0.00 -4.51
N PRO A 145 -14.23 -0.40 -4.34
CA PRO A 145 -14.95 -0.22 -3.07
C PRO A 145 -14.32 -0.92 -1.87
N GLU A 146 -13.53 -1.95 -2.13
CA GLU A 146 -12.85 -2.75 -1.12
C GLU A 146 -11.38 -2.95 -1.51
N LEU A 147 -10.51 -2.94 -0.50
CA LEU A 147 -9.08 -3.21 -0.58
C LEU A 147 -8.71 -4.25 0.46
N PHE A 148 -8.06 -5.35 0.07
CA PHE A 148 -7.65 -6.43 0.99
C PHE A 148 -8.82 -6.99 1.82
N GLY A 149 -10.02 -7.08 1.23
CA GLY A 149 -11.22 -7.51 1.96
C GLY A 149 -11.75 -6.51 2.99
N LYS A 150 -11.26 -5.27 2.95
CA LYS A 150 -11.66 -4.19 3.85
C LYS A 150 -12.30 -3.04 3.07
N VAL A 151 -13.10 -2.24 3.74
CA VAL A 151 -13.73 -1.06 3.14
C VAL A 151 -12.65 -0.07 2.69
N SER A 152 -12.64 0.28 1.39
CA SER A 152 -11.69 1.25 0.85
C SER A 152 -11.97 2.66 1.38
N PRO A 153 -10.94 3.46 1.70
CA PRO A 153 -11.09 4.90 1.95
C PRO A 153 -11.61 5.69 0.75
N LEU A 154 -11.57 5.09 -0.45
CA LEU A 154 -12.13 5.66 -1.68
C LEU A 154 -13.52 5.10 -2.01
N ASN A 155 -14.13 4.33 -1.11
CA ASN A 155 -15.52 3.89 -1.24
C ASN A 155 -16.47 5.09 -1.27
N LYS A 156 -17.55 5.02 -2.06
CA LYS A 156 -18.57 6.07 -2.15
C LYS A 156 -19.16 6.49 -0.78
N ASN A 157 -19.17 5.57 0.19
CA ASN A 157 -19.66 5.78 1.55
C ASN A 157 -18.51 5.99 2.57
N ALA A 158 -17.28 6.30 2.11
CA ALA A 158 -16.10 6.39 2.97
C ALA A 158 -16.27 7.34 4.15
N PHE A 159 -17.00 8.44 3.97
CA PHE A 159 -17.28 9.40 5.05
C PHE A 159 -18.13 8.85 6.19
N SER A 160 -18.83 7.73 6.01
CA SER A 160 -19.54 7.04 7.07
C SER A 160 -18.61 6.20 7.94
N TYR A 161 -17.50 5.75 7.39
CA TYR A 161 -16.53 4.83 8.02
C TYR A 161 -15.30 5.54 8.57
N TYR A 162 -14.85 6.61 7.88
CA TYR A 162 -13.57 7.26 8.12
C TYR A 162 -13.72 8.74 8.47
N ARG A 163 -12.75 9.23 9.23
CA ARG A 163 -12.39 10.66 9.34
C ARG A 163 -11.14 10.86 8.50
N PHE A 164 -11.06 12.03 7.89
CA PHE A 164 -9.92 12.44 7.07
C PHE A 164 -9.30 13.70 7.67
N LYS A 165 -7.98 13.75 7.72
CA LYS A 165 -7.23 14.88 8.22
C LYS A 165 -6.10 15.21 7.25
N LEU A 166 -5.96 16.47 6.87
CA LEU A 166 -4.84 16.94 6.07
C LEU A 166 -3.62 17.09 6.99
N ASP A 167 -2.65 16.18 6.82
CA ASP A 167 -1.42 16.17 7.61
C ASP A 167 -0.32 17.04 7.00
N ALA A 168 -0.27 17.14 5.65
CA ALA A 168 0.71 17.95 4.95
C ALA A 168 0.31 18.22 3.50
N CYS A 169 0.84 19.31 2.93
CA CYS A 169 0.89 19.57 1.51
C CYS A 169 2.33 19.84 1.12
N PHE A 170 2.77 19.32 -0.03
CA PHE A 170 4.11 19.56 -0.53
C PHE A 170 4.17 19.39 -2.04
N VAL A 171 5.20 19.97 -2.66
CA VAL A 171 5.43 19.84 -4.10
C VAL A 171 6.46 18.74 -4.34
N GLU A 172 6.18 17.81 -5.23
CA GLU A 172 7.08 16.80 -5.71
C GLU A 172 6.98 16.72 -7.23
N GLU A 173 8.14 16.82 -7.91
CA GLU A 173 8.20 16.83 -9.39
C GLU A 173 7.27 17.86 -10.05
N GLY A 174 7.07 19.01 -9.39
CA GLY A 174 6.19 20.08 -9.88
C GLY A 174 4.70 19.87 -9.62
N GLN A 175 4.31 18.78 -8.98
CA GLN A 175 2.93 18.49 -8.64
C GLN A 175 2.67 18.73 -7.15
N MET A 176 1.53 19.34 -6.82
CA MET A 176 1.08 19.49 -5.45
C MET A 176 0.53 18.16 -4.92
N ILE A 177 1.06 17.70 -3.80
CA ILE A 177 0.64 16.46 -3.15
C ILE A 177 0.04 16.76 -1.79
N ASN A 178 -1.18 16.30 -1.58
CA ASN A 178 -1.86 16.35 -0.29
C ASN A 178 -1.67 15.02 0.45
N LYS A 179 -1.02 15.06 1.62
CA LYS A 179 -0.92 13.92 2.52
C LYS A 179 -2.13 13.90 3.46
N ILE A 180 -2.98 12.92 3.30
CA ILE A 180 -4.23 12.79 4.06
C ILE A 180 -4.17 11.56 4.96
N ARG A 181 -4.32 11.78 6.26
CA ARG A 181 -4.47 10.71 7.25
C ARG A 181 -5.90 10.16 7.20
N VAL A 182 -6.02 8.86 7.05
CA VAL A 182 -7.26 8.08 7.10
C VAL A 182 -7.40 7.49 8.50
N ILE A 183 -8.47 7.81 9.20
CA ILE A 183 -8.71 7.40 10.58
C ILE A 183 -10.08 6.71 10.66
N PRO A 184 -10.13 5.43 11.05
CA PRO A 184 -11.40 4.75 11.30
C PRO A 184 -12.25 5.48 12.34
N LYS A 185 -13.56 5.58 12.12
CA LYS A 185 -14.49 6.16 13.09
C LYS A 185 -14.80 5.20 14.24
N LYS A 186 -14.55 3.90 14.04
CA LYS A 186 -14.78 2.82 15.01
C LYS A 186 -13.62 1.85 14.95
N ASP A 187 -13.37 1.16 16.05
CA ASP A 187 -12.46 0.01 16.07
C ASP A 187 -13.16 -1.18 15.39
N ASP A 188 -12.86 -1.37 14.11
CA ASP A 188 -13.44 -2.41 13.25
C ASP A 188 -12.34 -2.95 12.33
N SER A 189 -12.07 -4.24 12.43
CA SER A 189 -11.04 -4.94 11.65
C SER A 189 -11.26 -4.87 10.13
N ARG A 190 -12.47 -4.50 9.69
CA ARG A 190 -12.80 -4.29 8.27
C ARG A 190 -12.39 -2.90 7.76
N LEU A 191 -11.88 -2.04 8.61
CA LEU A 191 -11.46 -0.69 8.25
C LEU A 191 -9.93 -0.63 8.12
N LEU A 192 -9.47 0.31 7.31
CA LEU A 192 -8.05 0.61 7.07
C LEU A 192 -7.66 1.88 7.80
N GLU A 193 -6.44 1.92 8.30
CA GLU A 193 -5.81 3.14 8.83
C GLU A 193 -4.49 3.37 8.10
N GLY A 194 -4.16 4.63 7.80
CA GLY A 194 -2.92 4.95 7.10
C GLY A 194 -2.94 6.33 6.46
N ASP A 195 -2.05 6.55 5.53
CA ASP A 195 -1.90 7.81 4.80
C ASP A 195 -2.20 7.62 3.31
N LEU A 196 -2.92 8.58 2.74
CA LEU A 196 -3.11 8.73 1.30
C LEU A 196 -2.32 9.93 0.81
N PHE A 197 -1.62 9.75 -0.30
CA PHE A 197 -0.93 10.83 -1.01
C PHE A 197 -1.71 11.12 -2.29
N ILE A 198 -2.33 12.27 -2.34
CA ILE A 198 -3.24 12.68 -3.41
C ILE A 198 -2.58 13.82 -4.20
N VAL A 199 -2.33 13.57 -5.47
CA VAL A 199 -1.88 14.60 -6.41
C VAL A 199 -3.06 15.50 -6.73
N GLU A 200 -2.85 16.81 -6.64
CA GLU A 200 -3.85 17.80 -7.05
C GLU A 200 -3.67 18.12 -8.54
N ASP A 201 -4.74 17.86 -9.34
CA ASP A 201 -4.83 18.19 -10.76
C ASP A 201 -5.39 19.61 -10.98
#